data_d95d713815666e7d8c013be2a45fe690
#
_entry.id   d95d713815666e7d8c013be2a45fe690
#
_cell.length_a   1.000
_cell.length_b   1.000
_cell.length_c   1.000
_cell.angle_alpha   90.00
_cell.angle_beta   90.00
_cell.angle_gamma   90.00
#
_symmetry.space_group_name_H-M   'P 1'
#
loop_
_entity.id
_entity.type
_entity.pdbx_description
1 polymer ?
#
loop_
_entity_poly.entity_id
_entity_poly.type
_entity_poly.pdbx_seq_one_letter_code
_entity_poly.pdbx_strand_id
1 'polypeptide(L)'
;MSAHSSAVEAVGRLIEQGSEADELLRGVVAILHERYPWVGISFVEDGDLVLGPSEGEQRGDPVRIPISYDGNVVAELAVSGDDHDLTSLEQVAELIAPYCLVGWDTGGETWLP
;
A
#
# COMPACT_ATOMS: atom_id res chain seq x y z
N MET A 1 -15.88 18.70 0.87
CA MET A 1 -14.80 17.80 0.51
C MET A 1 -14.86 16.55 1.35
N SER A 2 -14.79 15.44 0.73
CA SER A 2 -14.93 14.20 1.47
C SER A 2 -13.61 13.78 2.08
N ALA A 3 -13.71 13.00 3.15
CA ALA A 3 -12.54 12.56 3.87
C ALA A 3 -11.66 11.64 3.02
N HIS A 4 -12.26 10.81 2.18
CA HIS A 4 -11.47 9.89 1.38
C HIS A 4 -10.71 10.61 0.28
N SER A 5 -11.25 11.74 -0.23
CA SER A 5 -10.49 12.54 -1.18
C SER A 5 -9.22 13.06 -0.55
N SER A 6 -9.28 13.41 0.72
CA SER A 6 -8.09 13.90 1.42
C SER A 6 -6.99 12.85 1.49
N ALA A 7 -7.36 11.59 1.70
CA ALA A 7 -6.35 10.54 1.77
C ALA A 7 -5.65 10.35 0.43
N VAL A 8 -6.42 10.33 -0.66
CA VAL A 8 -5.84 10.19 -1.99
C VAL A 8 -4.93 11.36 -2.30
N GLU A 9 -5.36 12.56 -1.96
CA GLU A 9 -4.55 13.76 -2.19
C GLU A 9 -3.27 13.73 -1.38
N ALA A 10 -3.34 13.29 -0.13
CA ALA A 10 -2.17 13.22 0.71
C ALA A 10 -1.15 12.22 0.17
N VAL A 11 -1.62 11.09 -0.34
CA VAL A 11 -0.74 10.11 -0.96
C VAL A 11 -0.09 10.71 -2.21
N GLY A 12 -0.87 11.43 -3.02
CA GLY A 12 -0.34 12.08 -4.21
C GLY A 12 0.78 13.06 -3.88
N ARG A 13 0.58 13.86 -2.82
CA ARG A 13 1.62 14.80 -2.40
C ARG A 13 2.87 14.08 -1.91
N LEU A 14 2.68 12.98 -1.22
CA LEU A 14 3.81 12.20 -0.74
C LEU A 14 4.64 11.69 -1.92
N ILE A 15 3.96 11.24 -2.97
CA ILE A 15 4.64 10.79 -4.18
C ILE A 15 5.42 11.93 -4.81
N GLU A 16 4.82 13.13 -4.84
CA GLU A 16 5.48 14.29 -5.45
C GLU A 16 6.72 14.72 -4.69
N GLN A 17 6.81 14.37 -3.42
CA GLN A 17 7.98 14.73 -2.62
C GLN A 17 9.22 13.94 -3.03
N GLY A 18 9.06 12.88 -3.78
CA GLY A 18 10.21 12.13 -4.29
C GLY A 18 10.89 11.25 -3.26
N SER A 19 10.16 10.83 -2.23
CA SER A 19 10.71 9.93 -1.23
C SER A 19 11.07 8.59 -1.83
N GLU A 20 11.96 7.88 -1.19
CA GLU A 20 12.27 6.52 -1.60
C GLU A 20 11.04 5.64 -1.39
N ALA A 21 10.95 4.55 -2.14
CA ALA A 21 9.78 3.71 -2.12
C ALA A 21 9.43 3.24 -0.71
N ASP A 22 10.44 2.83 0.05
CA ASP A 22 10.23 2.35 1.40
C ASP A 22 9.58 3.43 2.28
N GLU A 23 10.12 4.63 2.23
CA GLU A 23 9.58 5.75 2.99
C GLU A 23 8.20 6.15 2.51
N LEU A 24 7.99 6.09 1.20
CA LEU A 24 6.70 6.40 0.62
C LEU A 24 5.63 5.45 1.15
N LEU A 25 5.90 4.16 1.13
CA LEU A 25 4.91 3.18 1.54
C LEU A 25 4.62 3.27 3.04
N ARG A 26 5.63 3.58 3.85
CA ARG A 26 5.39 3.81 5.28
C ARG A 26 4.51 5.03 5.48
N GLY A 27 4.74 6.09 4.70
CA GLY A 27 3.92 7.30 4.77
C GLY A 27 2.49 7.03 4.38
N VAL A 28 2.27 6.19 3.36
CA VAL A 28 0.93 5.83 2.93
C VAL A 28 0.19 5.09 4.04
N VAL A 29 0.86 4.15 4.70
CA VAL A 29 0.27 3.41 5.80
C VAL A 29 -0.10 4.37 6.93
N ALA A 30 0.77 5.32 7.25
CA ALA A 30 0.50 6.29 8.31
C ALA A 30 -0.71 7.17 7.97
N ILE A 31 -0.82 7.61 6.72
CA ILE A 31 -1.94 8.41 6.28
C ILE A 31 -3.25 7.64 6.43
N LEU A 32 -3.28 6.41 5.99
CA LEU A 32 -4.49 5.61 6.05
C LEU A 32 -4.82 5.20 7.48
N HIS A 33 -3.81 5.02 8.32
CA HIS A 33 -4.03 4.65 9.70
C HIS A 33 -4.81 5.74 10.47
N GLU A 34 -4.80 6.96 9.99
CA GLU A 34 -5.61 8.00 10.60
C GLU A 34 -7.10 7.72 10.45
N ARG A 35 -7.47 6.85 9.48
CA ARG A 35 -8.88 6.55 9.23
C ARG A 35 -9.24 5.14 9.60
N TYR A 36 -8.29 4.23 9.66
CA TYR A 36 -8.55 2.82 9.89
C TYR A 36 -7.74 2.34 11.08
N PRO A 37 -8.30 1.47 11.92
CA PRO A 37 -7.59 0.99 13.12
C PRO A 37 -6.32 0.21 12.79
N TRP A 38 -6.24 -0.37 11.59
CA TRP A 38 -5.03 -1.06 11.15
C TRP A 38 -4.91 -0.95 9.65
N VAL A 39 -3.68 -0.75 9.19
CA VAL A 39 -3.36 -0.70 7.77
C VAL A 39 -2.07 -1.46 7.56
N GLY A 40 -2.01 -2.25 6.50
CA GLY A 40 -0.79 -2.96 6.16
C GLY A 40 -0.65 -3.12 4.66
N ILE A 41 0.60 -3.17 4.22
CA ILE A 41 0.92 -3.46 2.82
C ILE A 41 1.78 -4.71 2.83
N SER A 42 1.35 -5.73 2.10
CA SER A 42 2.12 -6.97 1.96
C SER A 42 2.62 -7.07 0.54
N PHE A 43 3.80 -7.65 0.38
CA PHE A 43 4.42 -7.80 -0.93
C PHE A 43 4.38 -9.27 -1.35
N VAL A 44 4.26 -9.49 -2.66
CA VAL A 44 4.31 -10.84 -3.19
C VAL A 44 5.78 -11.22 -3.38
N GLU A 45 6.22 -12.26 -2.66
CA GLU A 45 7.58 -12.79 -2.78
C GLU A 45 7.48 -14.29 -2.95
N ASP A 46 7.98 -14.78 -4.07
CA ASP A 46 7.95 -16.22 -4.39
C ASP A 46 6.56 -16.82 -4.29
N GLY A 47 5.55 -16.02 -4.70
CA GLY A 47 4.16 -16.49 -4.68
C GLY A 47 3.46 -16.32 -3.35
N ASP A 48 4.15 -15.89 -2.32
CA ASP A 48 3.56 -15.71 -1.00
C ASP A 48 3.48 -14.24 -0.64
N LEU A 49 2.52 -13.88 0.19
CA LEU A 49 2.41 -12.51 0.68
C LEU A 49 3.25 -12.37 1.95
N VAL A 50 4.13 -11.38 1.94
CA VAL A 50 4.98 -11.07 3.09
C VAL A 50 4.62 -9.69 3.58
N LEU A 51 4.27 -9.57 4.84
CA LEU A 51 3.84 -8.30 5.40
C LEU A 51 5.00 -7.30 5.44
N GLY A 52 4.77 -6.14 4.87
CA GLY A 52 5.70 -5.02 4.91
C GLY A 52 5.24 -3.98 5.93
N PRO A 53 5.24 -2.69 5.56
CA PRO A 53 4.88 -1.66 6.54
C PRO A 53 3.44 -1.81 7.01
N SER A 54 3.23 -1.62 8.31
CA SER A 54 1.90 -1.68 8.88
C SER A 54 1.84 -0.84 10.13
N GLU A 55 0.65 -0.38 10.50
CA GLU A 55 0.42 0.38 11.72
C GLU A 55 -0.92 0.02 12.31
N GLY A 56 -1.00 0.03 13.63
CA GLY A 56 -2.22 -0.20 14.35
C GLY A 56 -2.39 -1.64 14.76
N GLU A 57 -3.60 -1.99 15.19
CA GLU A 57 -3.94 -3.35 15.58
C GLU A 57 -5.00 -3.89 14.66
N GLN A 58 -4.71 -5.03 14.05
CA GLN A 58 -5.66 -5.67 13.16
C GLN A 58 -6.85 -6.16 13.97
N ARG A 59 -8.04 -5.84 13.50
CA ARG A 59 -9.27 -6.24 14.17
C ARG A 59 -10.18 -6.91 13.17
N GLY A 60 -10.54 -8.15 13.43
CA GLY A 60 -11.38 -8.92 12.53
C GLY A 60 -10.68 -9.16 11.21
N ASP A 61 -11.45 -9.49 10.21
CA ASP A 61 -10.91 -9.75 8.88
C ASP A 61 -10.73 -8.43 8.14
N PRO A 62 -9.53 -8.12 7.68
CA PRO A 62 -9.32 -6.87 6.97
C PRO A 62 -9.89 -6.94 5.56
N VAL A 63 -10.19 -5.77 5.01
CA VAL A 63 -10.50 -5.64 3.59
C VAL A 63 -9.17 -5.67 2.85
N ARG A 64 -9.10 -6.48 1.79
CA ARG A 64 -7.86 -6.66 1.04
C ARG A 64 -8.05 -6.16 -0.38
N ILE A 65 -7.15 -5.29 -0.80
CA ILE A 65 -7.21 -4.69 -2.13
C ILE A 65 -5.93 -5.06 -2.85
N PRO A 66 -6.01 -5.80 -3.95
CA PRO A 66 -4.79 -6.18 -4.68
C PRO A 66 -4.16 -4.95 -5.31
N ILE A 67 -2.84 -4.91 -5.26
CA ILE A 67 -2.07 -3.87 -5.91
C ILE A 67 -1.43 -4.51 -7.13
N SER A 68 -1.84 -4.06 -8.30
CA SER A 68 -1.39 -4.65 -9.56
C SER A 68 -0.53 -3.68 -10.34
N TYR A 69 0.48 -4.19 -11.00
CA TYR A 69 1.31 -3.40 -11.88
C TYR A 69 1.57 -4.20 -13.15
N ASP A 70 1.27 -3.59 -14.28
CA ASP A 70 1.49 -4.22 -15.59
C ASP A 70 0.79 -5.58 -15.68
N GLY A 71 -0.42 -5.65 -15.13
CA GLY A 71 -1.25 -6.86 -15.20
C GLY A 71 -0.95 -7.91 -14.15
N ASN A 72 0.03 -7.69 -13.28
CA ASN A 72 0.39 -8.66 -12.26
C ASN A 72 0.15 -8.11 -10.87
N VAL A 73 -0.34 -8.93 -9.97
CA VAL A 73 -0.48 -8.53 -8.56
C VAL A 73 0.90 -8.58 -7.92
N VAL A 74 1.36 -7.42 -7.46
CA VAL A 74 2.69 -7.31 -6.86
C VAL A 74 2.64 -7.10 -5.36
N ALA A 75 1.47 -6.74 -4.83
CA ALA A 75 1.33 -6.47 -3.41
C ALA A 75 -0.16 -6.47 -3.06
N GLU A 76 -0.45 -6.24 -1.78
CA GLU A 76 -1.83 -6.17 -1.30
C GLU A 76 -1.91 -5.10 -0.23
N LEU A 77 -2.89 -4.22 -0.35
CA LEU A 77 -3.20 -3.24 0.68
C LEU A 77 -4.33 -3.79 1.51
N ALA A 78 -4.19 -3.82 2.83
CA ALA A 78 -5.22 -4.33 3.71
C ALA A 78 -5.52 -3.32 4.80
N VAL A 79 -6.79 -3.16 5.14
CA VAL A 79 -7.21 -2.26 6.20
C VAL A 79 -8.28 -2.94 7.05
N SER A 80 -8.26 -2.67 8.35
CA SER A 80 -9.31 -3.11 9.26
C SER A 80 -10.25 -1.94 9.51
N GLY A 81 -11.48 -2.23 9.86
CA GLY A 81 -12.47 -1.21 10.20
C GLY A 81 -13.81 -1.55 9.58
N ASP A 82 -14.84 -0.88 10.06
CA ASP A 82 -16.20 -1.17 9.62
C ASP A 82 -16.64 -0.30 8.46
N ASP A 83 -15.99 0.82 8.26
CA ASP A 83 -16.42 1.79 7.26
C ASP A 83 -15.31 1.97 6.25
N HIS A 84 -15.42 1.29 5.13
CA HIS A 84 -14.39 1.32 4.09
C HIS A 84 -14.83 2.14 2.90
N ASP A 85 -13.90 2.88 2.34
CA ASP A 85 -14.12 3.54 1.07
C ASP A 85 -13.29 2.82 0.03
N LEU A 86 -13.89 1.83 -0.60
CA LEU A 86 -13.17 0.98 -1.55
C LEU A 86 -12.64 1.77 -2.74
N THR A 87 -13.39 2.75 -3.21
CA THR A 87 -12.95 3.56 -4.33
C THR A 87 -11.64 4.28 -4.02
N SER A 88 -11.57 4.92 -2.84
CA SER A 88 -10.35 5.59 -2.43
C SER A 88 -9.21 4.63 -2.24
N LEU A 89 -9.48 3.49 -1.61
CA LEU A 89 -8.43 2.50 -1.37
C LEU A 89 -7.89 1.96 -2.68
N GLU A 90 -8.76 1.75 -3.67
CA GLU A 90 -8.32 1.30 -4.98
C GLU A 90 -7.48 2.34 -5.68
N GLN A 91 -7.85 3.62 -5.53
CA GLN A 91 -7.05 4.70 -6.10
C GLN A 91 -5.66 4.77 -5.47
N VAL A 92 -5.60 4.60 -4.15
CA VAL A 92 -4.31 4.56 -3.47
C VAL A 92 -3.49 3.39 -3.98
N ALA A 93 -4.11 2.21 -4.12
CA ALA A 93 -3.40 1.03 -4.63
C ALA A 93 -2.81 1.29 -6.01
N GLU A 94 -3.55 1.97 -6.88
CA GLU A 94 -3.04 2.29 -8.20
C GLU A 94 -1.86 3.27 -8.14
N LEU A 95 -1.96 4.25 -7.26
CA LEU A 95 -0.91 5.24 -7.14
C LEU A 95 0.39 4.65 -6.62
N ILE A 96 0.31 3.69 -5.71
CA ILE A 96 1.52 3.15 -5.09
C ILE A 96 2.06 1.91 -5.79
N ALA A 97 1.34 1.38 -6.78
CA ALA A 97 1.74 0.15 -7.45
C ALA A 97 3.20 0.17 -7.94
N PRO A 98 3.67 1.23 -8.61
CA PRO A 98 5.07 1.22 -9.07
C PRO A 98 6.09 1.14 -7.94
N TYR A 99 5.70 1.60 -6.76
CA TYR A 99 6.62 1.63 -5.62
C TYR A 99 6.66 0.30 -4.90
N CYS A 100 5.69 -0.58 -5.15
CA CYS A 100 5.67 -1.90 -4.55
C CYS A 100 6.58 -2.88 -5.28
N LEU A 101 7.18 -2.46 -6.38
CA LEU A 101 8.10 -3.30 -7.12
C LEU A 101 9.48 -3.39 -6.45
N VAL A 102 9.68 -2.62 -5.40
CA VAL A 102 10.98 -2.61 -4.73
C VAL A 102 11.42 -4.02 -4.33
N GLY A 103 10.52 -4.80 -3.76
CA GLY A 103 10.83 -6.16 -3.39
C GLY A 103 11.13 -7.04 -4.60
N TRP A 104 10.43 -6.80 -5.68
CA TRP A 104 10.64 -7.55 -6.90
C TRP A 104 11.99 -7.19 -7.51
N ASP A 105 12.31 -5.90 -7.53
CA ASP A 105 13.59 -5.46 -8.01
C ASP A 105 14.71 -6.10 -7.25
N THR A 106 14.61 -6.15 -5.95
CA THR A 106 15.63 -6.76 -5.15
C THR A 106 15.80 -8.20 -5.52
N GLY A 107 14.72 -8.90 -5.68
CA GLY A 107 14.79 -10.27 -6.13
C GLY A 107 15.31 -10.38 -7.53
N GLY A 108 14.87 -9.49 -8.35
CA GLY A 108 15.28 -9.51 -9.72
C GLY A 108 16.70 -9.17 -9.85
N GLU A 109 17.15 -8.28 -9.00
CA GLU A 109 18.34 -7.89 -9.11
C GLU A 109 19.33 -8.63 -8.51
N THR A 110 18.95 -9.34 -7.85
CA THR A 110 19.96 -10.03 -7.36
C THR A 110 20.76 -10.45 -8.38
N TRP A 111 20.79 -9.82 -8.85
CA TRP A 111 21.22 -9.77 -9.64
C TRP A 111 22.29 -9.57 -9.99
N LEU A 112 22.45 -9.46 -9.70
CA LEU A 112 23.20 -9.55 -10.01
C LEU A 112 23.80 -9.88 -10.02
N PRO A 113 23.96 -10.06 -10.18
CA PRO A 113 24.72 -10.58 -10.32
C PRO A 113 25.53 -10.77 -10.78
#